data_34f32f56a259314e82407b5de0cef2a4
#
_entry.id   34f32f56a259314e82407b5de0cef2a4
#
_cell.length_a   1.000
_cell.length_b   1.000
_cell.length_c   1.000
_cell.angle_alpha   90.00
_cell.angle_beta   90.00
_cell.angle_gamma   90.00
#
_symmetry.space_group_name_H-M   'P 1'
#
loop_
_entity.id
_entity.type
_entity.pdbx_description
1 polymer ?
#
loop_
_entity_poly.entity_id
_entity_poly.type
_entity_poly.pdbx_seq_one_letter_code
_entity_poly.pdbx_strand_id
1 'polypeptide(L)'
;MALSIINSIVSWILKKRIHQIELFIKYPHDVQNELLLNLIQRSKYTEVGKKYNFSSILSYHQFAERIPISTYEDLEPLIERSRKGENNIFWPEPIKFFAKSSGTTNAKSKFIPVSS
;
A
#
# COMPACT_ATOMS: atom_id res chain seq x y z
N MET A 1 20.97 -31.19 16.89
CA MET A 1 21.64 -30.15 16.08
C MET A 1 20.68 -29.38 15.18
N ALA A 2 19.83 -30.00 14.39
CA ALA A 2 18.90 -29.28 13.50
C ALA A 2 17.93 -28.33 14.22
N LEU A 3 17.37 -28.73 15.34
CA LEU A 3 16.46 -27.89 16.16
C LEU A 3 17.14 -26.63 16.72
N SER A 4 18.41 -26.67 17.04
CA SER A 4 19.14 -25.50 17.58
C SER A 4 19.41 -24.47 16.48
N ILE A 5 19.67 -24.89 15.26
CA ILE A 5 19.87 -24.02 14.11
C ILE A 5 18.56 -23.32 13.72
N ILE A 6 17.45 -24.07 13.69
CA ILE A 6 16.11 -23.54 13.40
C ILE A 6 15.74 -22.51 14.47
N ASN A 7 15.93 -22.81 15.76
CA ASN A 7 15.68 -21.86 16.84
C ASN A 7 16.52 -20.58 16.71
N SER A 8 17.78 -20.69 16.31
CA SER A 8 18.65 -19.52 16.12
C SER A 8 18.18 -18.63 14.97
N ILE A 9 17.76 -19.22 13.85
CA ILE A 9 17.23 -18.49 12.69
C ILE A 9 15.91 -17.80 13.06
N VAL A 10 14.98 -18.53 13.70
CA VAL A 10 13.70 -17.97 14.14
C VAL A 10 13.92 -16.84 15.14
N SER A 11 14.81 -17.02 16.12
CA SER A 11 15.16 -15.99 17.09
C SER A 11 15.74 -14.74 16.43
N TRP A 12 16.60 -14.91 15.42
CA TRP A 12 17.17 -13.78 14.66
C TRP A 12 16.11 -13.01 13.89
N ILE A 13 15.20 -13.72 13.19
CA ILE A 13 14.07 -13.11 12.47
C ILE A 13 13.16 -12.34 13.44
N LEU A 14 12.81 -12.94 14.57
CA LEU A 14 11.96 -12.29 15.58
C LEU A 14 12.62 -11.04 16.18
N LYS A 15 13.92 -11.09 16.48
CA LYS A 15 14.65 -9.91 16.98
C LYS A 15 14.64 -8.78 15.96
N LYS A 16 14.83 -9.08 14.68
CA LYS A 16 14.75 -8.07 13.61
C LYS A 16 13.36 -7.45 13.52
N ARG A 17 12.30 -8.25 13.66
CA ARG A 17 10.90 -7.76 13.66
C ARG A 17 10.62 -6.89 14.87
N ILE A 18 11.05 -7.30 16.06
CA ILE A 18 10.89 -6.52 17.28
C ILE A 18 11.57 -5.16 17.15
N HIS A 19 12.80 -5.14 16.63
CA HIS A 19 13.53 -3.89 16.41
C HIS A 19 12.78 -2.95 15.44
N GLN A 20 12.20 -3.47 14.37
CA GLN A 20 11.36 -2.68 13.47
C GLN A 20 10.13 -2.10 14.17
N ILE A 21 9.47 -2.89 15.02
CA ILE A 21 8.31 -2.43 15.81
C ILE A 21 8.72 -1.32 16.79
N GLU A 22 9.86 -1.47 17.45
CA GLU A 22 10.42 -0.44 18.33
C GLU A 22 10.68 0.88 17.59
N LEU A 23 11.19 0.84 16.35
CA LEU A 23 11.35 2.02 15.50
C LEU A 23 10.01 2.68 15.15
N PHE A 24 8.97 1.90 14.89
CA PHE A 24 7.62 2.43 14.63
C PHE A 24 7.03 3.14 15.86
N ILE A 25 7.30 2.62 17.05
CA ILE A 25 6.85 3.23 18.31
C ILE A 25 7.63 4.51 18.60
N LYS A 26 8.95 4.49 18.40
CA LYS A 26 9.84 5.59 18.75
C LYS A 26 9.83 6.74 17.75
N TYR A 27 9.70 6.43 16.45
CA TYR A 27 9.77 7.38 15.35
C TYR A 27 8.59 7.22 14.36
N PRO A 28 7.33 7.33 14.83
CA PRO A 28 6.17 7.01 13.99
C PRO A 28 6.04 7.96 12.77
N HIS A 29 6.34 9.23 12.93
CA HIS A 29 6.24 10.21 11.85
C HIS A 29 7.29 9.99 10.75
N ASP A 30 8.53 9.69 11.13
CA ASP A 30 9.61 9.43 10.18
C ASP A 30 9.31 8.17 9.38
N VAL A 31 8.87 7.10 10.06
CA VAL A 31 8.50 5.83 9.41
C VAL A 31 7.32 6.01 8.45
N GLN A 32 6.30 6.76 8.85
CA GLN A 32 5.14 7.03 7.99
C GLN A 32 5.52 7.87 6.77
N ASN A 33 6.36 8.88 6.94
CA ASN A 33 6.86 9.69 5.83
C ASN A 33 7.68 8.87 4.84
N GLU A 34 8.61 8.07 5.33
CA GLU A 34 9.42 7.19 4.49
C GLU A 34 8.54 6.22 3.71
N LEU A 35 7.58 5.57 4.37
CA LEU A 35 6.65 4.65 3.73
C LEU A 35 5.82 5.34 2.65
N LEU A 36 5.25 6.51 2.94
CA LEU A 36 4.48 7.29 1.98
C LEU A 36 5.30 7.60 0.73
N LEU A 37 6.51 8.15 0.90
CA LEU A 37 7.38 8.50 -0.22
C LEU A 37 7.79 7.28 -1.03
N ASN A 38 8.06 6.15 -0.40
CA ASN A 38 8.36 4.88 -1.08
C ASN A 38 7.17 4.40 -1.93
N LEU A 39 5.95 4.44 -1.40
CA LEU A 39 4.74 4.07 -2.13
C LEU A 39 4.50 4.98 -3.33
N ILE A 40 4.65 6.30 -3.16
CA ILE A 40 4.52 7.30 -4.23
C ILE A 40 5.56 7.06 -5.33
N GLN A 41 6.82 6.86 -4.96
CA GLN A 41 7.90 6.63 -5.93
C GLN A 41 7.72 5.31 -6.70
N ARG A 42 7.25 4.25 -6.06
CA ARG A 42 6.95 2.99 -6.75
C ARG A 42 5.80 3.13 -7.75
N SER A 43 4.78 3.90 -7.41
CA SER A 43 3.57 4.08 -8.23
C SER A 43 3.61 5.26 -9.21
N LYS A 44 4.72 5.99 -9.30
CA LYS A 44 4.81 7.23 -10.12
C LYS A 44 4.53 7.05 -11.61
N TYR A 45 4.76 5.86 -12.16
CA TYR A 45 4.51 5.56 -13.58
C TYR A 45 3.17 4.87 -13.84
N THR A 46 2.38 4.62 -12.81
CA THR A 46 1.00 4.14 -12.97
C THR A 46 0.10 5.23 -13.57
N GLU A 47 -1.10 4.86 -14.00
CA GLU A 47 -2.08 5.82 -14.50
C GLU A 47 -2.37 6.91 -13.45
N VAL A 48 -2.67 6.50 -12.20
CA VAL A 48 -2.93 7.42 -11.10
C VAL A 48 -1.69 8.25 -10.77
N GLY A 49 -0.51 7.63 -10.75
CA GLY A 49 0.75 8.31 -10.48
C GLY A 49 1.06 9.40 -11.51
N LYS A 50 0.79 9.16 -12.78
CA LYS A 50 0.95 10.16 -13.85
C LYS A 50 -0.11 11.26 -13.74
N LYS A 51 -1.37 10.89 -13.49
CA LYS A 51 -2.48 11.84 -13.34
C LYS A 51 -2.17 12.90 -12.29
N TYR A 52 -1.61 12.51 -11.16
CA TYR A 52 -1.29 13.40 -10.04
C TYR A 52 0.17 13.79 -9.95
N ASN A 53 0.98 13.47 -10.97
CA ASN A 53 2.41 13.77 -11.03
C ASN A 53 3.17 13.35 -9.76
N PHE A 54 3.09 12.07 -9.41
CA PHE A 54 3.73 11.51 -8.21
C PHE A 54 5.25 11.70 -8.21
N SER A 55 5.88 11.77 -9.39
CA SER A 55 7.33 11.97 -9.52
C SER A 55 7.83 13.27 -8.89
N SER A 56 6.97 14.28 -8.74
CA SER A 56 7.31 15.57 -8.13
C SER A 56 6.83 15.73 -6.69
N ILE A 57 6.26 14.68 -6.08
CA ILE A 57 5.85 14.70 -4.67
C ILE A 57 7.03 14.27 -3.80
N LEU A 58 7.49 15.17 -2.95
CA LEU A 58 8.64 14.96 -2.07
C LEU A 58 8.29 15.05 -0.57
N SER A 59 7.05 15.35 -0.24
CA SER A 59 6.59 15.47 1.15
C SER A 59 5.12 15.11 1.31
N TYR A 60 4.72 14.80 2.55
CA TYR A 60 3.31 14.61 2.91
C TYR A 60 2.45 15.83 2.57
N HIS A 61 2.97 17.03 2.80
CA HIS A 61 2.23 18.27 2.52
C HIS A 61 1.89 18.39 1.03
N GLN A 62 2.86 18.16 0.15
CA GLN A 62 2.64 18.16 -1.30
C GLN A 62 1.67 17.05 -1.75
N PHE A 63 1.72 15.89 -1.10
CA PHE A 63 0.75 14.82 -1.34
C PHE A 63 -0.66 15.27 -0.96
N ALA A 64 -0.84 15.80 0.25
CA ALA A 64 -2.15 16.23 0.76
C ALA A 64 -2.77 17.38 -0.06
N GLU A 65 -1.95 18.29 -0.58
CA GLU A 65 -2.43 19.37 -1.45
C GLU A 65 -2.84 18.89 -2.85
N ARG A 66 -2.17 17.88 -3.36
CA ARG A 66 -2.35 17.42 -4.74
C ARG A 66 -3.39 16.33 -4.90
N ILE A 67 -3.48 15.42 -3.94
CA ILE A 67 -4.39 14.29 -4.00
C ILE A 67 -5.71 14.65 -3.33
N PRO A 68 -6.82 14.69 -4.08
CA PRO A 68 -8.12 14.96 -3.47
C PRO A 68 -8.56 13.82 -2.57
N ILE A 69 -9.34 14.15 -1.56
CA ILE A 69 -10.06 13.15 -0.77
C ILE A 69 -11.10 12.50 -1.69
N SER A 70 -11.05 11.19 -1.81
CA SER A 70 -11.91 10.41 -2.71
C SER A 70 -12.72 9.39 -1.94
N THR A 71 -13.93 9.16 -2.39
CA THR A 71 -14.78 8.07 -1.93
C THR A 71 -14.45 6.79 -2.70
N TYR A 72 -14.99 5.66 -2.27
CA TYR A 72 -14.88 4.42 -3.02
C TYR A 72 -15.51 4.55 -4.41
N GLU A 73 -16.65 5.21 -4.49
CA GLU A 73 -17.42 5.42 -5.72
C GLU A 73 -16.61 6.21 -6.77
N ASP A 74 -15.78 7.15 -6.34
CA ASP A 74 -14.87 7.90 -7.22
C ASP A 74 -13.78 7.00 -7.82
N LEU A 75 -13.37 5.97 -7.08
CA LEU A 75 -12.32 5.03 -7.48
C LEU A 75 -12.87 3.77 -8.16
N GLU A 76 -14.16 3.48 -7.99
CA GLU A 76 -14.80 2.25 -8.49
C GLU A 76 -14.56 2.00 -9.98
N PRO A 77 -14.62 2.99 -10.89
CA PRO A 77 -14.34 2.76 -12.31
C PRO A 77 -12.91 2.23 -12.57
N LEU A 78 -11.93 2.73 -11.84
CA LEU A 78 -10.53 2.28 -11.94
C LEU A 78 -10.35 0.89 -11.32
N ILE A 79 -11.03 0.63 -10.20
CA ILE A 79 -11.01 -0.67 -9.52
C ILE A 79 -11.63 -1.74 -10.42
N GLU A 80 -12.74 -1.45 -11.10
CA GLU A 80 -13.37 -2.38 -12.03
C GLU A 80 -12.49 -2.69 -13.25
N ARG A 81 -11.75 -1.71 -13.76
CA ARG A 81 -10.75 -1.95 -14.82
C ARG A 81 -9.65 -2.88 -14.33
N SER A 82 -9.16 -2.67 -13.11
CA SER A 82 -8.16 -3.55 -12.48
C SER A 82 -8.71 -4.98 -12.27
N ARG A 83 -9.96 -5.13 -11.87
CA ARG A 83 -10.64 -6.43 -11.73
C ARG A 83 -10.79 -7.17 -13.06
N LYS A 84 -10.92 -6.46 -14.16
CA LYS A 84 -10.96 -7.02 -15.53
C LYS A 84 -9.56 -7.39 -16.06
N GLY A 85 -8.51 -7.23 -15.25
CA GLY A 85 -7.14 -7.60 -15.59
C GLY A 85 -6.30 -6.46 -16.15
N GLU A 86 -6.78 -5.23 -16.18
CA GLU A 86 -5.98 -4.09 -16.60
C GLU A 86 -4.92 -3.78 -15.54
N ASN A 87 -3.68 -3.66 -15.97
CA ASN A 87 -2.53 -3.45 -15.09
C ASN A 87 -2.11 -1.98 -15.04
N ASN A 88 -1.21 -1.67 -14.09
CA ASN A 88 -0.57 -0.35 -13.99
C ASN A 88 -1.54 0.82 -13.81
N ILE A 89 -2.66 0.60 -13.12
CA ILE A 89 -3.63 1.64 -12.78
C ILE A 89 -3.21 2.35 -11.48
N PHE A 90 -3.21 1.62 -10.36
CA PHE A 90 -2.80 2.11 -9.03
C PHE A 90 -1.40 1.67 -8.65
N TRP A 91 -0.98 0.51 -9.14
CA TRP A 91 0.25 -0.16 -8.75
C TRP A 91 0.94 -0.76 -9.97
N PRO A 92 2.29 -0.74 -10.04
CA PRO A 92 3.02 -1.19 -11.24
C PRO A 92 2.90 -2.69 -11.49
N GLU A 93 2.85 -3.51 -10.43
CA GLU A 93 2.72 -4.95 -10.57
C GLU A 93 1.24 -5.37 -10.76
N PRO A 94 0.98 -6.50 -11.43
CA PRO A 94 -0.37 -7.00 -11.62
C PRO A 94 -1.08 -7.27 -10.29
N ILE A 95 -2.31 -6.82 -10.16
CA ILE A 95 -3.16 -7.11 -9.01
C ILE A 95 -3.86 -8.45 -9.25
N LYS A 96 -3.52 -9.45 -8.45
CA LYS A 96 -4.08 -10.81 -8.53
C LYS A 96 -5.20 -11.06 -7.53
N PHE A 97 -5.25 -10.29 -6.45
CA PHE A 97 -6.20 -10.49 -5.36
C PHE A 97 -6.97 -9.21 -5.08
N PHE A 98 -8.24 -9.39 -4.76
CA PHE A 98 -9.14 -8.31 -4.33
C PHE A 98 -9.80 -8.73 -3.03
N ALA A 99 -9.62 -7.94 -1.98
CA ALA A 99 -10.35 -8.13 -0.75
C ALA A 99 -11.79 -7.62 -0.94
N LYS A 100 -12.77 -8.44 -0.55
CA LYS A 100 -14.17 -8.08 -0.58
C LYS A 100 -14.61 -7.66 0.81
N SER A 101 -15.08 -6.42 0.98
CA SER A 101 -15.68 -6.01 2.24
C SER A 101 -17.07 -6.60 2.41
N SER A 102 -17.44 -6.96 3.65
CA SER A 102 -18.83 -7.25 3.98
C SER A 102 -19.62 -5.94 3.89
N GLY A 103 -20.53 -5.83 2.91
CA GLY A 103 -21.48 -4.72 2.89
C GLY A 103 -22.39 -4.79 4.13
N THR A 104 -22.72 -3.64 4.74
CA THR A 104 -23.88 -3.52 5.59
C THR A 104 -25.13 -3.82 4.76
N THR A 105 -26.23 -4.22 5.38
CA THR A 105 -27.45 -4.83 4.82
C THR A 105 -28.02 -4.20 3.54
N ASN A 106 -27.60 -2.98 3.17
CA ASN A 106 -28.06 -2.25 1.97
C ASN A 106 -26.94 -1.66 1.10
N ALA A 107 -25.66 -1.93 1.42
CA ALA A 107 -24.54 -1.41 0.64
C ALA A 107 -23.93 -2.50 -0.26
N LYS A 108 -23.60 -2.15 -1.51
CA LYS A 108 -22.80 -2.99 -2.40
C LYS A 108 -21.47 -3.37 -1.72
N SER A 109 -21.07 -4.62 -1.84
CA SER A 109 -19.74 -5.05 -1.44
C SER A 109 -18.68 -4.25 -2.20
N LYS A 110 -17.66 -3.79 -1.49
CA LYS A 110 -16.53 -3.05 -2.05
C LYS A 110 -15.37 -4.00 -2.28
N PHE A 111 -14.66 -3.81 -3.37
CA PHE A 111 -13.47 -4.59 -3.70
C PHE A 111 -12.23 -3.73 -3.57
N ILE A 112 -11.25 -4.21 -2.82
CA ILE A 112 -10.00 -3.51 -2.54
C ILE A 112 -8.88 -4.25 -3.23
N PRO A 113 -8.16 -3.63 -4.19
CA PRO A 113 -6.99 -4.24 -4.82
C PRO A 113 -5.90 -4.53 -3.79
N VAL A 114 -5.32 -5.73 -3.83
CA VAL A 114 -4.23 -6.13 -2.95
C VAL A 114 -3.01 -6.47 -3.80
N SER A 115 -1.93 -5.73 -3.62
CA SER A 115 -0.63 -6.00 -4.22
C SER A 115 0.19 -6.97 -3.37
N SER A 116 1.12 -7.66 -4.00
CA SER A 116 2.16 -8.46 -3.31
C SER A 116 3.24 -7.57 -2.71
#